data_6befa57bd5623368ba4582f260a03785
#
_entry.id   6befa57bd5623368ba4582f260a03785
#
_cell.length_a   1.000
_cell.length_b   1.000
_cell.length_c   1.000
_cell.angle_alpha   90.00
_cell.angle_beta   90.00
_cell.angle_gamma   90.00
#
_symmetry.space_group_name_H-M   'P 1'
#
loop_
_entity.id
_entity.type
_entity.pdbx_description
1 polymer ?
#
loop_
_entity_poly.entity_id
_entity_poly.type
_entity_poly.pdbx_seq_one_letter_code
_entity_poly.pdbx_strand_id
1 'polypeptide(L)'
;MSLITNWGYTLTEADALSDMLTAEEFDAFTAARYTGDARIESTIKAASAAVRNYCGWHLYPALACRWFGYIGGVSQNASVNYTRRGLELMIQLPARFVSEITSVSIAGVELAQSCYVWETNGVLRVHNVNSFSSYDMVEVLYTAGVDDGLMDGIKELIANRVTHALASSYGITSESTGGVSVTYSAAWAGSSRATALSDDTKELLLPYRLQGVF
;
A
#
# COMPACT_ATOMS: atom_id res chain seq x y z
N MET A 1 -17.66 7.61 -4.40
CA MET A 1 -17.37 7.01 -5.73
C MET A 1 -16.33 5.93 -5.56
N SER A 2 -16.45 4.72 -6.12
CA SER A 2 -15.44 3.67 -5.95
C SER A 2 -14.23 3.90 -6.86
N LEU A 3 -13.02 3.63 -6.37
CA LEU A 3 -11.78 3.73 -7.13
C LEU A 3 -11.30 2.32 -7.53
N ILE A 4 -11.26 2.05 -8.82
CA ILE A 4 -10.57 0.86 -9.33
C ILE A 4 -9.08 1.12 -9.25
N THR A 5 -8.38 0.34 -8.44
CA THR A 5 -6.94 0.46 -8.27
C THR A 5 -6.20 -0.39 -9.31
N ASN A 6 -4.93 -0.08 -9.55
CA ASN A 6 -4.02 -0.95 -10.30
C ASN A 6 -3.43 -2.09 -9.42
N TRP A 7 -3.88 -2.21 -8.16
CA TRP A 7 -3.42 -3.22 -7.21
C TRP A 7 -4.30 -4.48 -7.16
N GLY A 8 -5.24 -4.62 -8.10
CA GLY A 8 -6.08 -5.82 -8.24
C GLY A 8 -7.34 -5.84 -7.34
N TYR A 9 -7.71 -4.71 -6.74
CA TYR A 9 -8.95 -4.54 -5.98
C TYR A 9 -9.52 -3.14 -6.15
N THR A 10 -10.73 -2.92 -5.67
CA THR A 10 -11.42 -1.63 -5.71
C THR A 10 -11.55 -1.08 -4.30
N LEU A 11 -11.21 0.19 -4.10
CA LEU A 11 -11.55 0.93 -2.90
C LEU A 11 -13.01 1.36 -2.97
N THR A 12 -13.79 1.08 -1.93
CA THR A 12 -15.22 1.45 -1.90
C THR A 12 -15.41 2.95 -1.68
N GLU A 13 -14.46 3.59 -0.99
CA GLU A 13 -14.42 5.03 -0.69
C GLU A 13 -13.14 5.65 -1.24
N ALA A 14 -13.14 5.99 -2.53
CA ALA A 14 -11.97 6.53 -3.19
C ALA A 14 -11.47 7.85 -2.60
N ASP A 15 -12.41 8.69 -2.17
CA ASP A 15 -12.12 10.02 -1.64
C ASP A 15 -11.46 9.96 -0.24
N ALA A 16 -11.48 8.78 0.41
CA ALA A 16 -10.82 8.54 1.68
C ALA A 16 -9.32 8.21 1.54
N LEU A 17 -8.81 8.01 0.32
CA LEU A 17 -7.39 7.74 0.09
C LEU A 17 -6.57 9.04 0.24
N SER A 18 -6.25 9.40 1.48
CA SER A 18 -5.43 10.55 1.83
C SER A 18 -3.93 10.29 1.62
N ASP A 19 -3.14 11.35 1.55
CA ASP A 19 -1.69 11.22 1.62
C ASP A 19 -1.26 10.65 2.99
N MET A 20 -0.07 10.02 3.05
CA MET A 20 0.42 9.37 4.26
C MET A 20 0.99 10.35 5.29
N LEU A 21 1.21 11.59 4.89
CA LEU A 21 1.69 12.69 5.72
C LEU A 21 0.92 13.94 5.34
N THR A 22 0.52 14.74 6.30
CA THR A 22 -0.08 16.06 6.04
C THR A 22 0.99 17.15 6.01
N ALA A 23 0.67 18.32 5.45
CA ALA A 23 1.57 19.48 5.48
C ALA A 23 1.85 19.95 6.90
N GLU A 24 0.86 19.86 7.80
CA GLU A 24 0.99 20.22 9.22
C GLU A 24 1.94 19.27 9.96
N GLU A 25 1.80 17.95 9.73
CA GLU A 25 2.73 16.96 10.29
C GLU A 25 4.14 17.17 9.74
N PHE A 26 4.29 17.46 8.44
CA PHE A 26 5.59 17.76 7.84
C PHE A 26 6.24 19.01 8.46
N ASP A 27 5.47 20.07 8.69
CA ASP A 27 5.96 21.27 9.39
C ASP A 27 6.42 20.94 10.81
N ALA A 28 5.71 20.08 11.54
CA ALA A 28 6.12 19.60 12.84
C ALA A 28 7.44 18.82 12.79
N PHE A 29 7.63 17.92 11.83
CA PHE A 29 8.89 17.18 11.63
C PHE A 29 10.07 18.07 11.31
N THR A 30 9.86 19.17 10.56
CA THR A 30 10.92 20.04 10.06
C THR A 30 11.11 21.31 10.91
N ALA A 31 10.41 21.40 12.07
CA ALA A 31 10.34 22.61 12.88
C ALA A 31 9.98 23.87 12.04
N ALA A 32 8.99 23.71 11.18
CA ALA A 32 8.44 24.75 10.30
C ALA A 32 9.46 25.40 9.31
N ARG A 33 10.56 24.70 9.05
CA ARG A 33 11.65 25.22 8.18
C ARG A 33 11.21 25.54 6.75
N TYR A 34 10.20 24.85 6.24
CA TYR A 34 9.72 24.94 4.86
C TYR A 34 8.32 25.54 4.77
N THR A 35 7.76 26.05 5.86
CA THR A 35 6.40 26.60 5.89
C THR A 35 6.17 27.60 4.76
N GLY A 36 5.09 27.41 4.02
CA GLY A 36 4.73 28.28 2.88
C GLY A 36 5.38 27.92 1.55
N ASP A 37 6.23 26.88 1.48
CA ASP A 37 6.72 26.41 0.17
C ASP A 37 5.57 25.68 -0.59
N ALA A 38 5.17 26.26 -1.71
CA ALA A 38 4.06 25.75 -2.54
C ALA A 38 4.28 24.33 -3.08
N ARG A 39 5.49 23.78 -2.97
CA ARG A 39 5.83 22.43 -3.45
C ARG A 39 5.54 21.34 -2.42
N ILE A 40 5.29 21.67 -1.14
CA ILE A 40 5.15 20.71 -0.05
C ILE A 40 4.09 19.67 -0.38
N GLU A 41 2.85 20.07 -0.64
CA GLU A 41 1.73 19.15 -0.89
C GLU A 41 1.99 18.22 -2.08
N SER A 42 2.47 18.78 -3.19
CA SER A 42 2.78 17.99 -4.40
C SER A 42 3.91 16.99 -4.16
N THR A 43 4.90 17.35 -3.33
CA THR A 43 6.03 16.48 -3.00
C THR A 43 5.63 15.38 -2.02
N ILE A 44 4.79 15.69 -1.02
CA ILE A 44 4.20 14.70 -0.09
C ILE A 44 3.38 13.67 -0.90
N LYS A 45 2.52 14.14 -1.80
CA LYS A 45 1.71 13.29 -2.67
C LYS A 45 2.59 12.35 -3.52
N ALA A 46 3.65 12.87 -4.12
CA ALA A 46 4.58 12.08 -4.91
C ALA A 46 5.34 11.05 -4.06
N ALA A 47 5.76 11.41 -2.85
CA ALA A 47 6.42 10.50 -1.92
C ALA A 47 5.48 9.40 -1.42
N SER A 48 4.24 9.73 -1.05
CA SER A 48 3.20 8.78 -0.66
C SER A 48 2.88 7.80 -1.79
N ALA A 49 2.75 8.29 -3.02
CA ALA A 49 2.54 7.45 -4.20
C ALA A 49 3.72 6.50 -4.45
N ALA A 50 4.97 6.94 -4.27
CA ALA A 50 6.15 6.11 -4.43
C ALA A 50 6.20 4.96 -3.40
N VAL A 51 5.83 5.23 -2.15
CA VAL A 51 5.74 4.20 -1.09
C VAL A 51 4.65 3.19 -1.44
N ARG A 52 3.44 3.63 -1.82
CA ARG A 52 2.35 2.73 -2.23
C ARG A 52 2.72 1.85 -3.40
N ASN A 53 3.34 2.43 -4.42
CA ASN A 53 3.78 1.69 -5.60
C ASN A 53 4.84 0.63 -5.26
N TYR A 54 5.74 0.92 -4.33
CA TYR A 54 6.73 -0.05 -3.87
C TYR A 54 6.09 -1.16 -3.01
N CYS A 55 5.17 -0.81 -2.13
CA CYS A 55 4.46 -1.78 -1.28
C CYS A 55 3.46 -2.63 -2.08
N GLY A 56 2.97 -2.14 -3.23
CA GLY A 56 2.04 -2.84 -4.10
C GLY A 56 0.58 -2.79 -3.65
N TRP A 57 0.22 -1.87 -2.72
CA TRP A 57 -1.14 -1.66 -2.23
C TRP A 57 -1.28 -0.29 -1.57
N HIS A 58 -2.51 0.11 -1.15
CA HIS A 58 -2.77 1.46 -0.65
C HIS A 58 -2.05 1.80 0.68
N LEU A 59 -1.75 0.80 1.50
CA LEU A 59 -1.02 0.86 2.76
C LEU A 59 -1.74 1.64 3.88
N TYR A 60 -2.09 2.88 3.68
CA TYR A 60 -2.71 3.80 4.62
C TYR A 60 -3.65 4.78 3.88
N PRO A 61 -4.74 5.20 4.49
CA PRO A 61 -5.32 4.74 5.76
C PRO A 61 -5.98 3.34 5.64
N ALA A 62 -6.52 2.82 6.77
CA ALA A 62 -7.36 1.62 6.72
C ALA A 62 -8.65 1.93 5.97
N LEU A 63 -8.90 1.21 4.88
CA LEU A 63 -10.02 1.45 3.96
C LEU A 63 -10.78 0.18 3.64
N ALA A 64 -12.08 0.33 3.37
CA ALA A 64 -12.90 -0.74 2.85
C ALA A 64 -12.54 -1.05 1.40
N CYS A 65 -12.22 -2.32 1.15
CA CYS A 65 -11.73 -2.86 -0.10
C CYS A 65 -12.69 -3.94 -0.63
N ARG A 66 -12.75 -4.06 -1.95
CA ARG A 66 -13.51 -5.08 -2.67
C ARG A 66 -12.61 -5.80 -3.64
N TRP A 67 -12.45 -7.08 -3.46
CA TRP A 67 -11.65 -7.93 -4.35
C TRP A 67 -12.53 -8.95 -5.07
N PHE A 68 -12.17 -9.23 -6.32
CA PHE A 68 -12.79 -10.27 -7.15
C PHE A 68 -11.73 -11.20 -7.70
N GLY A 69 -12.02 -12.49 -7.72
CA GLY A 69 -11.19 -13.50 -8.33
C GLY A 69 -11.98 -14.73 -8.76
N TYR A 70 -11.38 -15.57 -9.60
CA TYR A 70 -11.94 -16.88 -9.98
C TYR A 70 -11.13 -17.97 -9.31
N ILE A 71 -11.80 -19.02 -8.85
CA ILE A 71 -11.17 -20.13 -8.10
C ILE A 71 -10.11 -20.86 -8.95
N GLY A 72 -10.33 -21.04 -10.22
CA GLY A 72 -9.41 -21.71 -11.16
C GLY A 72 -8.74 -20.80 -12.16
N GLY A 73 -8.86 -19.47 -11.97
CA GLY A 73 -8.27 -18.49 -12.88
C GLY A 73 -6.76 -18.42 -12.78
N VAL A 74 -6.14 -17.75 -13.76
CA VAL A 74 -4.69 -17.46 -13.82
C VAL A 74 -4.24 -16.52 -12.67
N SER A 75 -5.18 -16.02 -11.88
CA SER A 75 -4.91 -15.28 -10.65
C SER A 75 -4.23 -16.22 -9.64
N GLN A 76 -2.95 -16.00 -9.41
CA GLN A 76 -2.15 -16.75 -8.43
C GLN A 76 -2.65 -16.58 -6.98
N ASN A 77 -3.75 -15.86 -6.79
CA ASN A 77 -4.27 -15.42 -5.50
C ASN A 77 -5.29 -16.39 -4.89
N ALA A 78 -5.73 -17.41 -5.62
CA ALA A 78 -6.66 -18.42 -5.08
C ALA A 78 -6.15 -19.82 -5.38
N SER A 79 -6.08 -20.66 -4.36
CA SER A 79 -5.72 -22.07 -4.48
C SER A 79 -6.73 -22.94 -3.74
N VAL A 80 -7.08 -24.09 -4.34
CA VAL A 80 -7.95 -25.09 -3.72
C VAL A 80 -7.10 -26.23 -3.20
N ASN A 81 -7.20 -26.49 -1.92
CA ASN A 81 -6.53 -27.60 -1.26
C ASN A 81 -7.54 -28.65 -0.82
N TYR A 82 -7.22 -29.92 -1.06
CA TYR A 82 -7.98 -31.04 -0.53
C TYR A 82 -7.41 -31.41 0.84
N THR A 83 -8.19 -31.18 1.89
CA THR A 83 -7.82 -31.56 3.25
C THR A 83 -8.57 -32.81 3.68
N ARG A 84 -8.15 -33.46 4.79
CA ARG A 84 -8.89 -34.59 5.39
C ARG A 84 -10.30 -34.18 5.86
N ARG A 85 -10.60 -32.90 5.98
CA ARG A 85 -11.91 -32.36 6.42
C ARG A 85 -12.78 -31.88 5.25
N GLY A 86 -12.33 -32.03 3.99
CA GLY A 86 -13.04 -31.61 2.81
C GLY A 86 -12.23 -30.61 1.97
N LEU A 87 -12.92 -29.88 1.11
CA LEU A 87 -12.33 -28.82 0.28
C LEU A 87 -12.03 -27.58 1.14
N GLU A 88 -10.83 -27.06 1.00
CA GLU A 88 -10.41 -25.76 1.55
C GLU A 88 -9.98 -24.87 0.40
N LEU A 89 -10.58 -23.70 0.30
CA LEU A 89 -10.16 -22.66 -0.61
C LEU A 89 -9.28 -21.66 0.15
N MET A 90 -8.06 -21.48 -0.30
CA MET A 90 -7.14 -20.47 0.23
C MET A 90 -7.03 -19.33 -0.76
N ILE A 91 -7.27 -18.12 -0.29
CA ILE A 91 -7.21 -16.88 -1.07
C ILE A 91 -6.16 -15.98 -0.44
N GLN A 92 -5.24 -15.46 -1.25
CA GLN A 92 -4.34 -14.38 -0.86
C GLN A 92 -4.94 -13.06 -1.32
N LEU A 93 -5.44 -12.27 -0.40
CA LEU A 93 -5.92 -10.92 -0.70
C LEU A 93 -4.73 -10.02 -1.07
N PRO A 94 -4.92 -9.10 -2.03
CA PRO A 94 -3.88 -8.16 -2.45
C PRO A 94 -3.75 -6.97 -1.46
N ALA A 95 -3.68 -7.29 -0.18
CA ALA A 95 -3.47 -6.36 0.93
C ALA A 95 -2.85 -7.09 2.12
N ARG A 96 -2.22 -6.34 3.01
CA ARG A 96 -1.78 -6.77 4.34
C ARG A 96 -2.52 -5.95 5.40
N PHE A 97 -2.34 -6.31 6.67
CA PHE A 97 -3.02 -5.64 7.78
C PHE A 97 -4.54 -5.63 7.58
N VAL A 98 -5.08 -6.81 7.21
CA VAL A 98 -6.53 -7.01 7.11
C VAL A 98 -7.09 -7.06 8.52
N SER A 99 -7.86 -6.04 8.86
CA SER A 99 -8.48 -5.91 10.19
C SER A 99 -9.84 -6.61 10.27
N GLU A 100 -10.57 -6.67 9.15
CA GLU A 100 -11.92 -7.21 9.11
C GLU A 100 -12.23 -7.79 7.73
N ILE A 101 -12.97 -8.90 7.71
CA ILE A 101 -13.69 -9.40 6.54
C ILE A 101 -15.17 -9.14 6.75
N THR A 102 -15.72 -8.25 5.94
CA THR A 102 -17.14 -7.86 6.03
C THR A 102 -18.05 -8.91 5.41
N SER A 103 -17.69 -9.42 4.24
CA SER A 103 -18.42 -10.51 3.58
C SER A 103 -17.53 -11.30 2.61
N VAL A 104 -17.89 -12.57 2.44
CA VAL A 104 -17.31 -13.45 1.42
C VAL A 104 -18.46 -14.08 0.65
N SER A 105 -18.45 -13.96 -0.68
CA SER A 105 -19.43 -14.64 -1.53
C SER A 105 -18.74 -15.49 -2.60
N ILE A 106 -19.33 -16.63 -2.92
CA ILE A 106 -18.89 -17.54 -3.98
C ILE A 106 -20.08 -17.77 -4.91
N ALA A 107 -19.87 -17.57 -6.21
CA ALA A 107 -20.93 -17.67 -7.23
C ALA A 107 -22.19 -16.84 -6.88
N GLY A 108 -21.99 -15.67 -6.21
CA GLY A 108 -23.07 -14.78 -5.79
C GLY A 108 -23.81 -15.22 -4.51
N VAL A 109 -23.37 -16.30 -3.86
CA VAL A 109 -23.93 -16.79 -2.58
C VAL A 109 -23.02 -16.35 -1.45
N GLU A 110 -23.55 -15.57 -0.51
CA GLU A 110 -22.80 -15.12 0.68
C GLU A 110 -22.60 -16.28 1.66
N LEU A 111 -21.39 -16.40 2.17
CA LEU A 111 -21.00 -17.43 3.13
C LEU A 111 -21.24 -16.95 4.56
N ALA A 112 -21.70 -17.86 5.42
CA ALA A 112 -21.74 -17.59 6.85
C ALA A 112 -20.31 -17.40 7.40
N GLN A 113 -20.14 -16.52 8.38
CA GLN A 113 -18.84 -16.23 8.99
C GLN A 113 -18.13 -17.47 9.57
N SER A 114 -18.90 -18.49 9.97
CA SER A 114 -18.36 -19.78 10.41
C SER A 114 -17.72 -20.62 9.31
N CYS A 115 -17.88 -20.22 8.03
CA CYS A 115 -17.32 -20.93 6.88
C CYS A 115 -15.93 -20.41 6.47
N TYR A 116 -15.42 -19.37 7.09
CA TYR A 116 -14.11 -18.84 6.76
C TYR A 116 -13.37 -18.28 7.97
N VAL A 117 -12.06 -18.24 7.86
CA VAL A 117 -11.15 -17.59 8.80
C VAL A 117 -10.10 -16.82 8.02
N TRP A 118 -9.55 -15.75 8.59
CA TRP A 118 -8.51 -14.97 7.94
C TRP A 118 -7.38 -14.63 8.90
N GLU A 119 -6.25 -14.28 8.31
CA GLU A 119 -5.06 -13.79 8.97
C GLU A 119 -4.81 -12.33 8.57
N THR A 120 -4.21 -11.54 9.46
CA THR A 120 -3.90 -10.13 9.20
C THR A 120 -2.98 -9.91 8.00
N ASN A 121 -2.23 -10.93 7.58
CA ASN A 121 -1.38 -10.91 6.39
C ASN A 121 -2.15 -11.04 5.06
N GLY A 122 -3.49 -11.09 5.12
CA GLY A 122 -4.37 -11.17 3.96
C GLY A 122 -4.67 -12.59 3.48
N VAL A 123 -4.27 -13.63 4.20
CA VAL A 123 -4.66 -15.02 3.89
C VAL A 123 -6.08 -15.26 4.40
N LEU A 124 -6.99 -15.59 3.49
CA LEU A 124 -8.36 -15.99 3.76
C LEU A 124 -8.50 -17.49 3.44
N ARG A 125 -8.99 -18.29 4.40
CA ARG A 125 -9.27 -19.72 4.25
C ARG A 125 -10.76 -19.94 4.35
N VAL A 126 -11.34 -20.50 3.30
CA VAL A 126 -12.76 -20.89 3.26
C VAL A 126 -12.85 -22.41 3.39
N HIS A 127 -13.68 -22.89 4.29
CA HIS A 127 -13.90 -24.28 4.60
C HIS A 127 -15.39 -24.59 4.67
N ASN A 128 -15.74 -25.88 4.76
CA ASN A 128 -17.13 -26.36 4.84
C ASN A 128 -18.00 -25.98 3.62
N VAL A 129 -17.40 -25.84 2.45
CA VAL A 129 -18.13 -25.65 1.20
C VAL A 129 -18.17 -26.97 0.45
N ASN A 130 -19.36 -27.37 0.01
CA ASN A 130 -19.60 -28.71 -0.55
C ASN A 130 -18.97 -28.93 -1.92
N SER A 131 -18.81 -27.86 -2.71
CA SER A 131 -18.18 -27.91 -4.03
C SER A 131 -17.75 -26.53 -4.49
N PHE A 132 -16.67 -26.48 -5.27
CA PHE A 132 -16.22 -25.30 -6.00
C PHE A 132 -16.10 -25.66 -7.48
N SER A 133 -16.52 -24.76 -8.37
CA SER A 133 -16.14 -24.80 -9.76
C SER A 133 -14.94 -23.88 -10.01
N SER A 134 -14.06 -24.26 -10.92
CA SER A 134 -12.95 -23.39 -11.34
C SER A 134 -13.42 -22.06 -11.95
N TYR A 135 -14.66 -21.99 -12.37
CA TYR A 135 -15.28 -20.80 -12.94
C TYR A 135 -16.08 -19.97 -11.92
N ASP A 136 -16.15 -20.43 -10.67
CA ASP A 136 -16.87 -19.70 -9.65
C ASP A 136 -16.11 -18.42 -9.30
N MET A 137 -16.84 -17.30 -9.36
CA MET A 137 -16.34 -16.01 -8.96
C MET A 137 -16.43 -15.89 -7.44
N VAL A 138 -15.33 -15.47 -6.86
CA VAL A 138 -15.26 -15.12 -5.43
C VAL A 138 -15.20 -13.60 -5.31
N GLU A 139 -16.02 -13.08 -4.43
CA GLU A 139 -15.99 -11.69 -4.02
C GLU A 139 -15.72 -11.60 -2.52
N VAL A 140 -14.79 -10.73 -2.14
CA VAL A 140 -14.44 -10.48 -0.75
C VAL A 140 -14.52 -8.98 -0.47
N LEU A 141 -15.33 -8.60 0.50
CA LEU A 141 -15.35 -7.26 1.08
C LEU A 141 -14.58 -7.29 2.39
N TYR A 142 -13.59 -6.42 2.53
CA TYR A 142 -12.68 -6.42 3.67
C TYR A 142 -12.16 -5.02 3.97
N THR A 143 -11.71 -4.81 5.19
CA THR A 143 -10.99 -3.60 5.60
C THR A 143 -9.52 -3.92 5.77
N ALA A 144 -8.66 -3.14 5.14
CA ALA A 144 -7.21 -3.29 5.26
C ALA A 144 -6.53 -1.92 5.31
N GLY A 145 -5.41 -1.88 6.00
CA GLY A 145 -4.58 -0.67 6.14
C GLY A 145 -3.77 -0.73 7.42
N VAL A 146 -2.69 0.02 7.45
CA VAL A 146 -1.87 0.19 8.65
C VAL A 146 -2.52 1.21 9.57
N ASP A 147 -2.56 0.93 10.86
CA ASP A 147 -3.07 1.85 11.87
C ASP A 147 -2.12 3.04 12.06
N ASP A 148 -2.67 4.20 12.43
CA ASP A 148 -1.91 5.45 12.64
C ASP A 148 -0.70 5.25 13.56
N GLY A 149 -0.85 4.50 14.65
CA GLY A 149 0.24 4.25 15.61
C GLY A 149 1.43 3.46 15.04
N LEU A 150 1.27 2.79 13.90
CA LEU A 150 2.34 2.08 13.20
C LEU A 150 2.91 2.89 12.03
N MET A 151 2.36 4.07 11.76
CA MET A 151 2.76 4.91 10.62
C MET A 151 3.93 5.85 10.92
N ASP A 152 4.33 6.05 12.16
CA ASP A 152 5.33 7.05 12.54
C ASP A 152 6.64 6.89 11.77
N GLY A 153 7.15 5.67 11.66
CA GLY A 153 8.37 5.41 10.90
C GLY A 153 8.22 5.66 9.40
N ILE A 154 7.04 5.42 8.83
CA ILE A 154 6.75 5.69 7.42
C ILE A 154 6.56 7.19 7.21
N LYS A 155 5.89 7.88 8.13
CA LYS A 155 5.73 9.35 8.11
C LYS A 155 7.09 10.04 8.18
N GLU A 156 7.98 9.62 9.08
CA GLU A 156 9.34 10.12 9.17
C GLU A 156 10.13 9.89 7.87
N LEU A 157 10.02 8.70 7.29
CA LEU A 157 10.65 8.37 6.02
C LEU A 157 10.16 9.30 4.90
N ILE A 158 8.85 9.57 4.84
CA ILE A 158 8.27 10.49 3.86
C ILE A 158 8.74 11.92 4.14
N ALA A 159 8.74 12.37 5.40
CA ALA A 159 9.21 13.70 5.78
C ALA A 159 10.68 13.94 5.40
N ASN A 160 11.55 12.98 5.66
CA ASN A 160 12.96 13.03 5.25
C ASN A 160 13.09 13.15 3.74
N ARG A 161 12.29 12.37 3.01
CA ARG A 161 12.30 12.38 1.55
C ARG A 161 11.83 13.72 0.98
N VAL A 162 10.74 14.28 1.52
CA VAL A 162 10.22 15.59 1.14
C VAL A 162 11.27 16.66 1.44
N THR A 163 11.89 16.63 2.61
CA THR A 163 12.98 17.55 2.99
C THR A 163 14.12 17.54 1.98
N HIS A 164 14.57 16.37 1.57
CA HIS A 164 15.62 16.24 0.55
C HIS A 164 15.18 16.78 -0.81
N ALA A 165 13.94 16.53 -1.21
CA ALA A 165 13.41 17.03 -2.47
C ALA A 165 13.27 18.57 -2.49
N LEU A 166 12.88 19.17 -1.36
CA LEU A 166 12.76 20.63 -1.22
C LEU A 166 14.12 21.33 -1.11
N ALA A 167 15.08 20.69 -0.42
CA ALA A 167 16.43 21.21 -0.25
C ALA A 167 17.26 21.15 -1.56
N SER A 168 16.92 20.22 -2.47
CA SER A 168 17.63 20.07 -3.72
C SER A 168 17.15 21.12 -4.74
N SER A 169 18.04 22.00 -5.18
CA SER A 169 17.78 22.84 -6.35
C SER A 169 17.73 21.94 -7.59
N TYR A 170 16.72 22.11 -8.44
CA TYR A 170 16.55 21.29 -9.66
C TYR A 170 17.81 21.35 -10.54
N GLY A 171 18.48 20.21 -10.70
CA GLY A 171 19.62 20.07 -11.60
C GLY A 171 20.96 20.51 -11.04
N ILE A 172 21.04 21.01 -9.80
CA ILE A 172 22.30 21.41 -9.18
C ILE A 172 22.86 20.20 -8.41
N THR A 173 24.00 19.70 -8.88
CA THR A 173 24.73 18.61 -8.21
C THR A 173 25.81 19.11 -7.25
N SER A 174 26.20 20.38 -7.38
CA SER A 174 27.20 21.01 -6.53
C SER A 174 27.07 22.52 -6.55
N GLU A 175 27.14 23.15 -5.41
CA GLU A 175 27.21 24.61 -5.26
C GLU A 175 28.51 24.98 -4.58
N SER A 176 29.16 26.06 -5.07
CA SER A 176 30.38 26.61 -4.46
C SER A 176 30.22 28.11 -4.27
N THR A 177 30.32 28.55 -3.04
CA THR A 177 30.26 29.98 -2.69
C THR A 177 31.29 30.28 -1.61
N GLY A 178 32.16 31.26 -1.85
CA GLY A 178 33.09 31.77 -0.85
C GLY A 178 34.09 30.73 -0.33
N GLY A 179 34.47 29.73 -1.15
CA GLY A 179 35.42 28.69 -0.77
C GLY A 179 34.77 27.47 -0.06
N VAL A 180 33.48 27.51 0.15
CA VAL A 180 32.70 26.35 0.64
C VAL A 180 32.02 25.66 -0.54
N SER A 181 32.27 24.37 -0.72
CA SER A 181 31.61 23.56 -1.76
C SER A 181 30.67 22.56 -1.08
N VAL A 182 29.40 22.58 -1.46
CA VAL A 182 28.40 21.61 -1.06
C VAL A 182 28.07 20.75 -2.26
N THR A 183 28.34 19.45 -2.14
CA THR A 183 28.00 18.48 -3.19
C THR A 183 26.75 17.72 -2.77
N TYR A 184 25.69 17.81 -3.57
CA TYR A 184 24.48 17.02 -3.39
C TYR A 184 24.71 15.63 -4.03
N SER A 185 24.28 14.58 -3.36
CA SER A 185 24.43 13.24 -3.91
C SER A 185 23.68 13.15 -5.25
N ALA A 186 24.32 12.62 -6.28
CA ALA A 186 23.73 12.44 -7.62
C ALA A 186 22.46 11.56 -7.64
N ALA A 187 22.21 10.82 -6.57
CA ALA A 187 20.98 10.05 -6.38
C ALA A 187 19.72 10.93 -6.25
N TRP A 188 19.90 12.20 -5.92
CA TRP A 188 18.82 13.18 -5.67
C TRP A 188 18.75 14.27 -6.73
N ALA A 189 19.74 14.36 -7.60
CA ALA A 189 19.80 15.37 -8.67
C ALA A 189 18.94 14.92 -9.87
N GLY A 190 17.71 15.42 -9.94
CA GLY A 190 16.82 15.27 -11.09
C GLY A 190 15.42 14.76 -10.72
N SER A 191 14.40 15.33 -11.33
CA SER A 191 12.98 15.11 -11.02
C SER A 191 12.52 13.64 -11.14
N SER A 192 13.11 12.85 -12.02
CA SER A 192 12.78 11.42 -12.18
C SER A 192 13.37 10.53 -11.07
N ARG A 193 14.38 11.00 -10.33
CA ARG A 193 15.01 10.29 -9.21
C ARG A 193 14.47 10.72 -7.85
N ALA A 194 13.83 11.89 -7.74
CA ALA A 194 13.17 12.32 -6.50
C ALA A 194 12.06 11.36 -6.06
N THR A 195 11.50 10.58 -6.98
CA THR A 195 10.50 9.53 -6.69
C THR A 195 11.12 8.14 -6.49
N ALA A 196 12.39 7.91 -6.83
CA ALA A 196 13.03 6.61 -6.63
C ALA A 196 13.35 6.39 -5.15
N LEU A 197 12.93 5.27 -4.57
CA LEU A 197 13.24 4.89 -3.19
C LEU A 197 14.69 4.41 -3.10
N SER A 198 15.46 4.90 -2.09
CA SER A 198 16.79 4.36 -1.79
C SER A 198 16.69 2.90 -1.32
N ASP A 199 17.78 2.16 -1.38
CA ASP A 199 17.77 0.76 -0.96
C ASP A 199 17.51 0.62 0.54
N ASP A 200 18.05 1.52 1.37
CA ASP A 200 17.73 1.58 2.82
C ASP A 200 16.23 1.82 3.06
N THR A 201 15.62 2.73 2.28
CA THR A 201 14.17 2.97 2.35
C THR A 201 13.37 1.74 1.96
N LYS A 202 13.79 1.03 0.91
CA LYS A 202 13.13 -0.21 0.47
C LYS A 202 13.23 -1.29 1.54
N GLU A 203 14.37 -1.41 2.22
CA GLU A 203 14.56 -2.37 3.32
C GLU A 203 13.59 -2.09 4.47
N LEU A 204 13.43 -0.83 4.89
CA LEU A 204 12.45 -0.43 5.91
C LEU A 204 10.99 -0.73 5.49
N LEU A 205 10.70 -0.72 4.20
CA LEU A 205 9.36 -0.97 3.67
C LEU A 205 9.08 -2.45 3.38
N LEU A 206 10.09 -3.34 3.46
CA LEU A 206 9.91 -4.78 3.20
C LEU A 206 8.78 -5.44 4.01
N PRO A 207 8.60 -5.15 5.33
CA PRO A 207 7.52 -5.73 6.12
C PRO A 207 6.12 -5.38 5.60
N TYR A 208 6.00 -4.26 4.89
CA TYR A 208 4.74 -3.74 4.36
C TYR A 208 4.48 -4.14 2.91
N ARG A 209 5.49 -4.67 2.23
CA ARG A 209 5.39 -5.02 0.82
C ARG A 209 4.61 -6.32 0.63
N LEU A 210 3.73 -6.35 -0.39
CA LEU A 210 3.12 -7.59 -0.86
C LEU A 210 4.20 -8.47 -1.52
N GLN A 211 4.27 -9.74 -1.09
CA GLN A 211 5.20 -10.70 -1.67
C GLN A 211 4.50 -11.50 -2.77
N GLY A 212 5.06 -11.46 -3.98
CA GLY A 212 4.78 -12.46 -5.01
C GLY A 212 3.44 -12.36 -5.75
N VAL A 213 2.75 -11.24 -5.72
CA VAL A 213 1.49 -11.01 -6.43
C VAL A 213 1.70 -9.98 -7.55
N PHE A 214 2.40 -10.41 -8.60
CA PHE A 214 2.48 -9.67 -9.87
C PHE A 214 2.59 -10.65 -11.04
#